data_f28789b13c8b112372beca985e52b72e
#
_entry.id   f28789b13c8b112372beca985e52b72e
#
_cell.length_a   1.000
_cell.length_b   1.000
_cell.length_c   1.000
_cell.angle_alpha   90.00
_cell.angle_beta   90.00
_cell.angle_gamma   90.00
#
_symmetry.space_group_name_H-M   'P 1'
#
loop_
_entity.id
_entity.type
_entity.pdbx_description
1 polymer ?
#
loop_
_entity_poly.entity_id
_entity_poly.type
_entity_poly.pdbx_seq_one_letter_code
_entity_poly.pdbx_strand_id
1 'polypeptide(L)'
;SNARQHTALRPLISMWLAIASNAILGMEPDEDRRIWVIIDEMPTLHKLPELTHIISEVRKFGGCYLLGLQSYAQLETTYGHNAARVIFDLLNTRFFFRAPSKAMATVASDDLGEQEIDISRENISYGANALRDGVSLGHQNKTRPVVSPAEIQGLDDLECYLRTPNSMLITKLQLKYDRMS
;
A
#
# COMPACT_ATOMS: atom_id res chain seq x y z
N SER A 1 4.52 -12.71 -26.37
CA SER A 1 5.88 -12.41 -25.91
C SER A 1 6.43 -13.62 -25.17
N ASN A 2 7.61 -14.07 -25.55
CA ASN A 2 8.22 -15.30 -25.04
C ASN A 2 8.76 -15.05 -23.62
N ALA A 3 8.34 -15.83 -22.62
CA ALA A 3 8.81 -15.73 -21.23
C ALA A 3 10.36 -15.75 -21.12
N ARG A 4 11.03 -16.46 -22.04
CA ARG A 4 12.51 -16.50 -22.15
C ARG A 4 13.10 -15.13 -22.53
N GLN A 5 12.44 -14.34 -23.37
CA GLN A 5 12.90 -13.01 -23.76
C GLN A 5 12.75 -12.03 -22.60
N HIS A 6 11.70 -12.13 -21.81
CA HIS A 6 11.51 -11.32 -20.61
C HIS A 6 12.65 -11.52 -19.59
N THR A 7 13.03 -12.76 -19.33
CA THR A 7 14.12 -13.06 -18.39
C THR A 7 15.46 -12.50 -18.87
N ALA A 8 15.75 -12.58 -20.16
CA ALA A 8 16.98 -12.05 -20.75
C ALA A 8 17.04 -10.51 -20.78
N LEU A 9 15.88 -9.85 -20.87
CA LEU A 9 15.79 -8.38 -20.93
C LEU A 9 15.77 -7.70 -19.55
N ARG A 10 15.48 -8.43 -18.47
CA ARG A 10 15.43 -7.85 -17.10
C ARG A 10 16.68 -7.06 -16.71
N PRO A 11 17.91 -7.56 -16.91
CA PRO A 11 19.10 -6.79 -16.57
C PRO A 11 19.21 -5.50 -17.36
N LEU A 12 18.86 -5.53 -18.64
CA LEU A 12 18.89 -4.37 -19.53
C LEU A 12 17.89 -3.32 -19.08
N ILE A 13 16.65 -3.71 -18.78
CA ILE A 13 15.60 -2.81 -18.28
C ILE A 13 16.03 -2.18 -16.94
N SER A 14 16.60 -2.99 -16.03
CA SER A 14 17.08 -2.49 -14.73
C SER A 14 18.22 -1.49 -14.90
N MET A 15 19.15 -1.74 -15.83
CA MET A 15 20.23 -0.82 -16.16
C MET A 15 19.69 0.50 -16.74
N TRP A 16 18.76 0.45 -17.69
CA TRP A 16 18.14 1.64 -18.26
C TRP A 16 17.42 2.48 -17.21
N LEU A 17 16.69 1.81 -16.32
CA LEU A 17 15.99 2.48 -15.23
C LEU A 17 16.96 3.15 -14.26
N ALA A 18 18.08 2.49 -13.92
CA ALA A 18 19.13 3.08 -13.10
C ALA A 18 19.76 4.32 -13.77
N ILE A 19 20.04 4.26 -15.08
CA ILE A 19 20.58 5.40 -15.86
C ILE A 19 19.57 6.55 -15.87
N ALA A 20 18.29 6.27 -16.15
CA ALA A 20 17.25 7.30 -16.17
C ALA A 20 17.07 7.95 -14.79
N SER A 21 17.08 7.15 -13.72
CA SER A 21 16.99 7.66 -12.34
C SER A 21 18.18 8.55 -11.96
N ASN A 22 19.40 8.13 -12.31
CA ASN A 22 20.59 8.93 -12.07
C ASN A 22 20.60 10.22 -12.92
N ALA A 23 20.06 10.18 -14.13
CA ALA A 23 19.90 11.38 -14.94
C ALA A 23 18.95 12.40 -14.29
N ILE A 24 17.85 11.94 -13.68
CA ILE A 24 16.93 12.80 -12.91
C ILE A 24 17.66 13.41 -11.69
N LEU A 25 18.41 12.60 -10.94
CA LEU A 25 19.19 13.08 -9.79
C LEU A 25 20.29 14.09 -10.16
N GLY A 26 20.78 14.06 -11.39
CA GLY A 26 21.76 15.00 -11.93
C GLY A 26 21.18 16.31 -12.45
N MET A 27 19.86 16.49 -12.42
CA MET A 27 19.22 17.74 -12.84
C MET A 27 19.31 18.81 -11.75
N GLU A 28 19.08 20.07 -12.12
CA GLU A 28 18.88 21.12 -11.13
C GLU A 28 17.55 20.90 -10.37
N PRO A 29 17.50 21.19 -9.06
CA PRO A 29 16.27 21.12 -8.28
C PRO A 29 15.16 21.98 -8.91
N ASP A 30 13.95 21.43 -8.98
CA ASP A 30 12.81 22.10 -9.59
C ASP A 30 11.51 21.53 -9.00
N GLU A 31 10.79 22.36 -8.24
CA GLU A 31 9.57 21.93 -7.53
C GLU A 31 8.35 21.79 -8.45
N ASP A 32 8.38 22.41 -9.62
CA ASP A 32 7.27 22.37 -10.59
C ASP A 32 7.41 21.24 -11.60
N ARG A 33 8.62 20.73 -11.80
CA ARG A 33 8.88 19.60 -12.70
C ARG A 33 8.22 18.31 -12.20
N ARG A 34 7.68 17.52 -13.16
CA ARG A 34 7.14 16.18 -12.88
C ARG A 34 7.61 15.21 -13.96
N ILE A 35 8.55 14.34 -13.59
CA ILE A 35 9.05 13.24 -14.43
C ILE A 35 8.54 11.94 -13.81
N TRP A 36 7.60 11.30 -14.49
CA TRP A 36 7.00 10.08 -14.01
C TRP A 36 7.80 8.86 -14.45
N VAL A 37 8.17 8.04 -13.48
CA VAL A 37 8.74 6.71 -13.67
C VAL A 37 7.69 5.70 -13.19
N ILE A 38 7.10 4.98 -14.14
CA ILE A 38 6.00 4.04 -13.88
C ILE A 38 6.53 2.62 -14.07
N ILE A 39 6.46 1.80 -13.02
CA ILE A 39 6.88 0.41 -13.01
C ILE A 39 5.70 -0.43 -12.53
N ASP A 40 4.99 -1.05 -13.46
CA ASP A 40 3.75 -1.80 -13.20
C ASP A 40 3.97 -3.03 -12.31
N GLU A 41 5.06 -3.78 -12.54
CA GLU A 41 5.39 -4.97 -11.73
C GLU A 41 6.86 -4.91 -11.29
N MET A 42 7.13 -4.14 -10.25
CA MET A 42 8.47 -3.87 -9.77
C MET A 42 9.24 -5.13 -9.34
N PRO A 43 8.66 -6.12 -8.62
CA PRO A 43 9.40 -7.32 -8.20
C PRO A 43 9.87 -8.22 -9.34
N THR A 44 9.35 -8.06 -10.55
CA THR A 44 9.77 -8.85 -11.72
C THR A 44 11.09 -8.38 -12.31
N LEU A 45 11.54 -7.17 -11.98
CA LEU A 45 12.84 -6.64 -12.37
C LEU A 45 13.95 -7.23 -11.51
N HIS A 46 15.19 -7.14 -11.98
CA HIS A 46 16.33 -7.35 -11.11
C HIS A 46 16.38 -6.27 -10.03
N LYS A 47 16.99 -6.61 -8.89
CA LYS A 47 17.23 -5.64 -7.84
C LYS A 47 17.90 -4.39 -8.42
N LEU A 48 17.22 -3.26 -8.31
CA LEU A 48 17.77 -1.96 -8.70
C LEU A 48 18.72 -1.48 -7.61
N PRO A 49 20.00 -1.32 -7.92
CA PRO A 49 20.94 -0.75 -6.97
C PRO A 49 20.43 0.61 -6.49
N GLU A 50 20.56 0.89 -5.21
CA GLU A 50 20.29 2.20 -4.61
C GLU A 50 18.86 2.73 -4.80
N LEU A 51 17.86 1.86 -5.13
CA LEU A 51 16.48 2.31 -5.34
C LEU A 51 15.93 3.08 -4.13
N THR A 52 16.25 2.67 -2.92
CA THR A 52 15.86 3.38 -1.69
C THR A 52 16.41 4.81 -1.64
N HIS A 53 17.68 4.98 -2.02
CA HIS A 53 18.31 6.29 -2.12
C HIS A 53 17.66 7.14 -3.23
N ILE A 54 17.44 6.55 -4.40
CA ILE A 54 16.81 7.22 -5.52
C ILE A 54 15.42 7.75 -5.12
N ILE A 55 14.55 6.90 -4.57
CA ILE A 55 13.18 7.30 -4.19
C ILE A 55 13.20 8.40 -3.11
N SER A 56 14.15 8.36 -2.18
CA SER A 56 14.25 9.37 -1.11
C SER A 56 14.65 10.75 -1.63
N GLU A 57 15.48 10.83 -2.66
CA GLU A 57 16.08 12.08 -3.13
C GLU A 57 15.40 12.66 -4.37
N VAL A 58 14.89 11.81 -5.26
CA VAL A 58 14.43 12.18 -6.61
C VAL A 58 13.33 13.25 -6.62
N ARG A 59 12.56 13.34 -5.55
CA ARG A 59 11.49 14.33 -5.39
C ARG A 59 12.00 15.76 -5.54
N LYS A 60 13.20 16.09 -5.04
CA LYS A 60 13.82 17.42 -5.12
C LYS A 60 14.07 17.85 -6.58
N PHE A 61 14.22 16.88 -7.46
CA PHE A 61 14.54 17.06 -8.87
C PHE A 61 13.32 16.86 -9.77
N GLY A 62 12.12 16.77 -9.19
CA GLY A 62 10.88 16.59 -9.91
C GLY A 62 10.55 15.15 -10.31
N GLY A 63 11.28 14.14 -9.82
CA GLY A 63 11.00 12.74 -10.08
C GLY A 63 9.81 12.21 -9.28
N CYS A 64 8.90 11.52 -9.96
CA CYS A 64 7.72 10.89 -9.38
C CYS A 64 7.73 9.39 -9.71
N TYR A 65 7.69 8.54 -8.69
CA TYR A 65 7.71 7.08 -8.89
C TYR A 65 6.34 6.48 -8.59
N LEU A 66 5.81 5.73 -9.55
CA LEU A 66 4.64 4.88 -9.39
C LEU A 66 5.08 3.43 -9.52
N LEU A 67 4.99 2.67 -8.42
CA LEU A 67 5.43 1.29 -8.34
C LEU A 67 4.24 0.37 -8.12
N GLY A 68 4.02 -0.56 -9.04
CA GLY A 68 3.06 -1.64 -8.89
C GLY A 68 3.70 -2.88 -8.29
N LEU A 69 2.96 -3.55 -7.40
CA LEU A 69 3.34 -4.85 -6.86
C LEU A 69 2.09 -5.69 -6.55
N GLN A 70 2.18 -6.98 -6.87
CA GLN A 70 1.12 -7.94 -6.57
C GLN A 70 1.33 -8.62 -5.22
N SER A 71 2.57 -8.65 -4.72
CA SER A 71 2.94 -9.34 -3.49
C SER A 71 4.08 -8.64 -2.77
N TYR A 72 3.85 -8.31 -1.49
CA TYR A 72 4.90 -7.78 -0.63
C TYR A 72 6.03 -8.80 -0.40
N ALA A 73 5.70 -10.09 -0.31
CA ALA A 73 6.69 -11.17 -0.15
C ALA A 73 7.65 -11.27 -1.35
N GLN A 74 7.21 -10.96 -2.56
CA GLN A 74 8.09 -10.89 -3.73
C GLN A 74 9.07 -9.71 -3.63
N LEU A 75 8.61 -8.58 -3.12
CA LEU A 75 9.48 -7.44 -2.84
C LEU A 75 10.57 -7.80 -1.82
N GLU A 76 10.19 -8.49 -0.73
CA GLU A 76 11.14 -8.99 0.28
C GLU A 76 12.14 -10.00 -0.30
N THR A 77 11.68 -10.88 -1.17
CA THR A 77 12.57 -11.86 -1.84
C THR A 77 13.61 -11.16 -2.71
N THR A 78 13.23 -10.08 -3.40
CA THR A 78 14.13 -9.35 -4.32
C THR A 78 15.07 -8.41 -3.58
N TYR A 79 14.59 -7.68 -2.58
CA TYR A 79 15.33 -6.61 -1.92
C TYR A 79 15.86 -6.99 -0.52
N GLY A 80 15.30 -8.03 0.08
CA GLY A 80 15.48 -8.39 1.49
C GLY A 80 14.47 -7.64 2.38
N HIS A 81 14.18 -8.20 3.55
CA HIS A 81 13.14 -7.72 4.46
C HIS A 81 13.29 -6.22 4.81
N ASN A 82 14.48 -5.79 5.21
CA ASN A 82 14.71 -4.39 5.63
C ASN A 82 14.55 -3.39 4.47
N ALA A 83 15.15 -3.69 3.31
CA ALA A 83 15.06 -2.77 2.16
C ALA A 83 13.64 -2.73 1.58
N ALA A 84 12.91 -3.84 1.55
CA ALA A 84 11.52 -3.88 1.14
C ALA A 84 10.65 -2.99 2.02
N ARG A 85 10.84 -3.03 3.34
CA ARG A 85 10.16 -2.15 4.29
C ARG A 85 10.47 -0.67 4.04
N VAL A 86 11.75 -0.32 3.87
CA VAL A 86 12.15 1.06 3.58
C VAL A 86 11.54 1.55 2.28
N ILE A 87 11.54 0.73 1.21
CA ILE A 87 10.89 1.09 -0.05
C ILE A 87 9.40 1.36 0.18
N PHE A 88 8.72 0.48 0.91
CA PHE A 88 7.31 0.62 1.20
C PHE A 88 7.02 1.90 2.00
N ASP A 89 7.85 2.22 2.99
CA ASP A 89 7.69 3.40 3.85
C ASP A 89 7.97 4.73 3.10
N LEU A 90 8.83 4.72 2.08
CA LEU A 90 9.11 5.88 1.23
C LEU A 90 7.94 6.23 0.27
N LEU A 91 7.09 5.24 -0.05
CA LEU A 91 5.95 5.41 -0.94
C LEU A 91 4.72 5.87 -0.13
N ASN A 92 4.59 7.16 0.06
CA ASN A 92 3.60 7.75 0.98
C ASN A 92 2.15 7.75 0.46
N THR A 93 1.95 7.73 -0.87
CA THR A 93 0.62 7.58 -1.49
C THR A 93 0.44 6.15 -1.93
N ARG A 94 -0.60 5.47 -1.44
CA ARG A 94 -0.81 4.04 -1.69
C ARG A 94 -2.23 3.77 -2.13
N PHE A 95 -2.34 2.95 -3.17
CA PHE A 95 -3.60 2.42 -3.68
C PHE A 95 -3.65 0.93 -3.38
N PHE A 96 -4.62 0.51 -2.59
CA PHE A 96 -4.85 -0.90 -2.25
C PHE A 96 -6.06 -1.41 -3.04
N PHE A 97 -5.79 -2.12 -4.12
CA PHE A 97 -6.78 -2.85 -4.90
C PHE A 97 -7.11 -4.19 -4.24
N ARG A 98 -8.04 -4.96 -4.86
CA ARG A 98 -8.37 -6.30 -4.39
C ARG A 98 -7.12 -7.15 -4.20
N ALA A 99 -6.89 -7.60 -2.98
CA ALA A 99 -5.74 -8.41 -2.64
C ALA A 99 -5.95 -9.89 -3.02
N PRO A 100 -5.00 -10.52 -3.73
CA PRO A 100 -5.14 -11.90 -4.17
C PRO A 100 -4.99 -12.92 -3.03
N SER A 101 -4.42 -12.53 -1.90
CA SER A 101 -4.18 -13.42 -0.76
C SER A 101 -4.50 -12.74 0.58
N LYS A 102 -4.79 -13.55 1.59
CA LYS A 102 -5.00 -13.07 2.96
C LYS A 102 -3.78 -12.31 3.49
N ALA A 103 -2.56 -12.80 3.19
CA ALA A 103 -1.33 -12.16 3.64
C ALA A 103 -1.22 -10.72 3.10
N MET A 104 -1.48 -10.52 1.80
CA MET A 104 -1.47 -9.17 1.20
C MET A 104 -2.60 -8.29 1.73
N ALA A 105 -3.80 -8.86 1.93
CA ALA A 105 -4.93 -8.15 2.54
C ALA A 105 -4.62 -7.70 3.97
N THR A 106 -3.90 -8.52 4.74
CA THR A 106 -3.47 -8.14 6.10
C THR A 106 -2.47 -6.98 6.06
N VAL A 107 -1.45 -7.04 5.20
CA VAL A 107 -0.49 -5.93 5.02
C VAL A 107 -1.21 -4.63 4.66
N ALA A 108 -2.18 -4.68 3.76
CA ALA A 108 -2.95 -3.51 3.37
C ALA A 108 -3.85 -3.00 4.52
N SER A 109 -4.51 -3.90 5.25
CA SER A 109 -5.35 -3.56 6.40
C SER A 109 -4.55 -2.89 7.53
N ASP A 110 -3.38 -3.45 7.86
CA ASP A 110 -2.48 -2.91 8.88
C ASP A 110 -1.96 -1.51 8.49
N ASP A 111 -1.64 -1.31 7.21
CA ASP A 111 -1.20 -0.02 6.70
C ASP A 111 -2.31 1.03 6.70
N LEU A 112 -3.56 0.63 6.42
CA LEU A 112 -4.72 1.51 6.50
C LEU A 112 -5.07 1.89 7.94
N GLY A 113 -4.54 1.16 8.91
CA GLY A 113 -4.60 1.50 10.33
C GLY A 113 -5.82 0.97 11.06
N GLU A 114 -5.90 1.32 12.32
CA GLU A 114 -6.92 0.86 13.26
C GLU A 114 -7.70 2.04 13.84
N GLN A 115 -8.91 1.76 14.29
CA GLN A 115 -9.78 2.70 14.99
C GLN A 115 -10.27 2.11 16.31
N GLU A 116 -10.40 2.95 17.32
CA GLU A 116 -11.06 2.57 18.55
C GLU A 116 -12.57 2.76 18.42
N ILE A 117 -13.30 1.74 18.82
CA ILE A 117 -14.76 1.80 18.91
C ILE A 117 -15.18 1.52 20.36
N ASP A 118 -16.07 2.38 20.87
CA ASP A 118 -16.72 2.15 22.14
C ASP A 118 -17.92 1.20 21.96
N ILE A 119 -17.82 0.02 22.54
CA ILE A 119 -18.91 -0.97 22.51
C ILE A 119 -19.61 -0.92 23.87
N SER A 120 -20.80 -0.32 23.91
CA SER A 120 -21.71 -0.44 25.04
C SER A 120 -22.27 -1.85 25.08
N ARG A 121 -21.92 -2.63 26.11
CA ARG A 121 -22.58 -3.90 26.40
C ARG A 121 -23.58 -3.70 27.51
N GLU A 122 -24.85 -3.91 27.20
CA GLU A 122 -25.89 -4.10 28.19
C GLU A 122 -25.84 -5.56 28.66
N ASN A 123 -25.32 -5.79 29.86
CA ASN A 123 -25.43 -7.07 30.50
C ASN A 123 -26.73 -7.08 31.34
N ILE A 124 -27.76 -7.72 30.80
CA ILE A 124 -29.00 -7.98 31.52
C ILE A 124 -28.79 -9.28 32.31
N SER A 125 -28.68 -9.17 33.63
CA SER A 125 -28.62 -10.35 34.52
C SER A 125 -30.02 -10.67 35.02
N TYR A 126 -30.57 -11.79 34.57
CA TYR A 126 -31.80 -12.33 35.12
C TYR A 126 -31.49 -13.16 36.39
N GLY A 127 -31.71 -12.57 37.57
CA GLY A 127 -31.61 -13.31 38.84
C GLY A 127 -32.91 -14.08 39.12
N ALA A 128 -32.79 -15.30 39.64
CA ALA A 128 -33.91 -16.13 40.02
C ALA A 128 -34.75 -15.62 41.23
N ASN A 129 -34.44 -14.46 41.77
CA ASN A 129 -35.17 -13.74 42.79
C ASN A 129 -35.43 -12.29 42.39
N ALA A 130 -36.69 -11.89 42.44
CA ALA A 130 -37.28 -10.62 41.96
C ALA A 130 -36.77 -9.34 42.61
N LEU A 131 -35.61 -9.30 43.21
CA LEU A 131 -35.08 -8.14 43.96
C LEU A 131 -33.69 -7.63 43.50
N ARG A 132 -33.15 -8.13 42.37
CA ARG A 132 -31.87 -7.64 41.84
C ARG A 132 -31.86 -7.67 40.30
N ASP A 133 -32.68 -6.84 39.70
CA ASP A 133 -32.46 -6.46 38.30
C ASP A 133 -31.38 -5.35 38.25
N GLY A 134 -30.14 -5.77 37.99
CA GLY A 134 -29.03 -4.86 37.82
C GLY A 134 -28.70 -4.75 36.33
N VAL A 135 -28.96 -3.59 35.72
CA VAL A 135 -28.40 -3.26 34.41
C VAL A 135 -27.00 -2.70 34.67
N SER A 136 -25.98 -3.44 34.27
CA SER A 136 -24.61 -2.94 34.30
C SER A 136 -24.21 -2.51 32.89
N LEU A 137 -24.03 -1.23 32.67
CA LEU A 137 -23.45 -0.66 31.45
C LEU A 137 -21.94 -0.76 31.54
N GLY A 138 -21.36 -1.72 30.83
CA GLY A 138 -19.92 -1.83 30.64
C GLY A 138 -19.49 -1.15 29.36
N HIS A 139 -18.68 -0.09 29.45
CA HIS A 139 -17.99 0.47 28.30
C HIS A 139 -16.73 -0.34 28.07
N GLN A 140 -16.58 -0.90 26.88
CA GLN A 140 -15.35 -1.59 26.49
C GLN A 140 -14.84 -0.99 25.19
N ASN A 141 -13.70 -0.31 25.28
CA ASN A 141 -12.97 0.15 24.10
C ASN A 141 -12.39 -1.06 23.39
N LYS A 142 -12.74 -1.23 22.12
CA LYS A 142 -12.19 -2.27 21.26
C LYS A 142 -11.56 -1.65 20.02
N THR A 143 -10.30 -1.99 19.78
CA THR A 143 -9.59 -1.64 18.56
C THR A 143 -10.01 -2.57 17.42
N ARG A 144 -10.28 -2.02 16.26
CA ARG A 144 -10.52 -2.78 15.04
C ARG A 144 -9.85 -2.10 13.85
N PRO A 145 -9.49 -2.85 12.80
CA PRO A 145 -9.03 -2.26 11.55
C PRO A 145 -10.06 -1.27 10.99
N VAL A 146 -9.59 -0.16 10.42
CA VAL A 146 -10.44 0.79 9.69
C VAL A 146 -11.06 0.10 8.47
N VAL A 147 -10.26 -0.72 7.77
CA VAL A 147 -10.69 -1.60 6.69
C VAL A 147 -10.19 -3.00 6.99
N SER A 148 -11.09 -3.96 7.10
CA SER A 148 -10.72 -5.34 7.39
C SER A 148 -10.06 -6.04 6.19
N PRO A 149 -9.22 -7.07 6.41
CA PRO A 149 -8.67 -7.88 5.32
C PRO A 149 -9.74 -8.49 4.42
N ALA A 150 -10.91 -8.83 4.97
CA ALA A 150 -12.03 -9.38 4.21
C ALA A 150 -12.64 -8.35 3.24
N GLU A 151 -12.76 -7.09 3.66
CA GLU A 151 -13.23 -6.00 2.80
C GLU A 151 -12.26 -5.75 1.65
N ILE A 152 -10.93 -5.79 1.89
CA ILE A 152 -9.92 -5.62 0.84
C ILE A 152 -9.97 -6.77 -0.17
N GLN A 153 -10.19 -8.02 0.28
CA GLN A 153 -10.35 -9.18 -0.61
C GLN A 153 -11.67 -9.15 -1.39
N GLY A 154 -12.70 -8.49 -0.85
CA GLY A 154 -14.02 -8.36 -1.44
C GLY A 154 -14.19 -7.14 -2.37
N LEU A 155 -13.15 -6.35 -2.64
CA LEU A 155 -13.22 -5.23 -3.56
C LEU A 155 -13.58 -5.70 -4.98
N ASP A 156 -14.41 -4.92 -5.66
CA ASP A 156 -14.72 -5.12 -7.07
C ASP A 156 -13.54 -4.70 -7.98
N ASP A 157 -13.64 -5.02 -9.27
CA ASP A 157 -12.66 -4.59 -10.24
C ASP A 157 -12.62 -3.05 -10.33
N LEU A 158 -11.41 -2.51 -10.35
CA LEU A 158 -11.15 -1.06 -10.33
C LEU A 158 -11.60 -0.33 -9.06
N GLU A 159 -12.01 -1.04 -8.02
CA GLU A 159 -12.15 -0.47 -6.69
C GLU A 159 -10.83 -0.50 -5.94
N CYS A 160 -10.56 0.54 -5.16
CA CYS A 160 -9.37 0.59 -4.30
C CYS A 160 -9.60 1.48 -3.08
N TYR A 161 -8.79 1.26 -2.05
CA TYR A 161 -8.60 2.21 -0.97
C TYR A 161 -7.37 3.06 -1.23
N LEU A 162 -7.52 4.38 -1.10
CA LEU A 162 -6.44 5.36 -1.21
C LEU A 162 -6.03 5.85 0.17
N ARG A 163 -4.74 5.77 0.44
CA ARG A 163 -4.08 6.43 1.56
C ARG A 163 -3.12 7.50 1.04
N THR A 164 -3.19 8.71 1.60
CA THR A 164 -2.29 9.83 1.27
C THR A 164 -1.54 10.30 2.52
N PRO A 165 -0.33 10.88 2.39
CA PRO A 165 0.52 11.23 3.52
C PRO A 165 -0.08 12.31 4.44
N ASN A 166 -0.93 13.18 3.91
CA ASN A 166 -1.45 14.35 4.62
C ASN A 166 -2.90 14.18 5.11
N SER A 167 -3.46 12.98 4.96
CA SER A 167 -4.83 12.71 5.36
C SER A 167 -4.90 11.45 6.22
N MET A 168 -5.53 11.58 7.39
CA MET A 168 -5.94 10.41 8.17
C MET A 168 -7.17 9.72 7.56
N LEU A 169 -7.77 10.34 6.52
CA LEU A 169 -8.96 9.81 5.87
C LEU A 169 -8.53 8.78 4.82
N ILE A 170 -9.04 7.59 4.97
CA ILE A 170 -8.98 6.54 3.97
C ILE A 170 -10.16 6.73 3.03
N THR A 171 -9.87 6.83 1.74
CA THR A 171 -10.90 7.04 0.73
C THR A 171 -11.09 5.79 -0.11
N LYS A 172 -12.32 5.25 -0.18
CA LYS A 172 -12.68 4.22 -1.14
C LYS A 172 -12.97 4.87 -2.49
N LEU A 173 -12.30 4.40 -3.54
CA LEU A 173 -12.42 4.93 -4.90
C LEU A 173 -12.92 3.84 -5.84
N GLN A 174 -13.78 4.26 -6.80
CA GLN A 174 -14.13 3.48 -7.98
C GLN A 174 -13.48 4.14 -9.19
N LEU A 175 -12.50 3.47 -9.78
CA LEU A 175 -11.84 3.95 -10.98
C LEU A 175 -12.70 3.62 -12.21
N LYS A 176 -12.63 4.45 -13.24
CA LYS A 176 -13.26 4.20 -14.53
C LYS A 176 -12.19 3.98 -15.58
N TYR A 177 -12.36 2.93 -16.37
CA TYR A 177 -11.51 2.72 -17.54
C TYR A 177 -12.03 3.58 -18.69
N ASP A 178 -11.25 4.55 -19.11
CA ASP A 178 -11.54 5.35 -20.28
C ASP A 178 -10.64 4.88 -21.43
N ARG A 179 -11.24 4.40 -22.52
CA ARG A 179 -10.48 4.05 -23.72
C ARG A 179 -10.05 5.36 -24.38
N MET A 180 -8.76 5.65 -24.35
CA MET A 180 -8.22 6.68 -25.21
C MET A 180 -8.48 6.27 -26.67
N SER A 181 -9.35 7.02 -27.32
CA SER A 181 -9.68 6.89 -28.75
C SER A 181 -8.52 7.37 -29.60
#